data_6db5cb30f5089044e620e29bb32bba73
#
_entry.id   6db5cb30f5089044e620e29bb32bba73
#
_cell.length_a   1.000
_cell.length_b   1.000
_cell.length_c   1.000
_cell.angle_alpha   90.00
_cell.angle_beta   90.00
_cell.angle_gamma   90.00
#
_symmetry.space_group_name_H-M   'P 1'
#
loop_
_entity.id
_entity.type
_entity.pdbx_description
1 polymer ?
#
loop_
_entity_poly.entity_id
_entity_poly.type
_entity_poly.pdbx_seq_one_letter_code
_entity_poly.pdbx_strand_id
1 'polypeptide(L)'
;MITQEVVVEKILAHLNHRMTETELVRWAEGALVMVAESDEDIPNEETIMDVLAYLGAGDSSGFPLSWSVLSAFLARFGVKVQVITTAA
;
A
#
# COMPACT_ATOMS: atom_id res chain seq x y z
N MET A 1 2.12 -15.33 1.70
CA MET A 1 3.34 -14.50 1.82
C MET A 1 3.08 -13.10 1.29
N ILE A 2 3.53 -12.10 2.02
CA ILE A 2 3.38 -10.71 1.58
C ILE A 2 4.54 -10.35 0.67
N THR A 3 4.23 -9.97 -0.57
CA THR A 3 5.22 -9.57 -1.56
C THR A 3 4.95 -8.13 -2.00
N GLN A 4 5.91 -7.54 -2.71
CA GLN A 4 5.73 -6.24 -3.32
C GLN A 4 4.48 -6.21 -4.22
N GLU A 5 4.27 -7.24 -5.01
CA GLU A 5 3.14 -7.35 -5.92
C GLU A 5 1.80 -7.32 -5.18
N VAL A 6 1.72 -7.98 -4.02
CA VAL A 6 0.51 -7.98 -3.19
C VAL A 6 0.23 -6.58 -2.65
N VAL A 7 1.26 -5.89 -2.17
CA VAL A 7 1.11 -4.52 -1.66
C VAL A 7 0.61 -3.59 -2.77
N VAL A 8 1.23 -3.67 -3.95
CA VAL A 8 0.82 -2.88 -5.12
C VAL A 8 -0.63 -3.16 -5.48
N GLU A 9 -1.03 -4.44 -5.51
CA GLU A 9 -2.40 -4.85 -5.83
C GLU A 9 -3.41 -4.23 -4.85
N LYS A 10 -3.10 -4.22 -3.56
CA LYS A 10 -4.01 -3.66 -2.55
C LYS A 10 -4.14 -2.14 -2.67
N ILE A 11 -3.03 -1.45 -2.93
CA ILE A 11 -3.07 0.00 -3.16
C ILE A 11 -3.91 0.32 -4.40
N LEU A 12 -3.70 -0.42 -5.49
CA LEU A 12 -4.47 -0.23 -6.71
C LEU A 12 -5.95 -0.54 -6.51
N ALA A 13 -6.28 -1.56 -5.72
CA ALA A 13 -7.67 -1.88 -5.40
C ALA A 13 -8.35 -0.71 -4.69
N HIS A 14 -7.65 -0.06 -3.75
CA HIS A 14 -8.18 1.12 -3.08
C HIS A 14 -8.36 2.29 -4.06
N LEU A 15 -7.38 2.54 -4.91
CA LEU A 15 -7.46 3.63 -5.90
C LEU A 15 -8.58 3.41 -6.92
N ASN A 16 -8.91 2.16 -7.20
CA ASN A 16 -10.00 1.79 -8.12
C ASN A 16 -11.34 1.60 -7.42
N HIS A 17 -11.46 2.04 -6.17
CA HIS A 17 -12.70 1.97 -5.37
C HIS A 17 -13.20 0.55 -5.11
N ARG A 18 -12.34 -0.46 -5.19
CA ARG A 18 -12.66 -1.85 -4.86
C ARG A 18 -12.45 -2.16 -3.40
N MET A 19 -11.76 -1.26 -2.69
CA MET A 19 -11.36 -1.42 -1.31
C MET A 19 -11.46 -0.07 -0.63
N THR A 20 -12.12 -0.03 0.52
CA THR A 20 -12.23 1.22 1.28
C THR A 20 -10.92 1.53 2.00
N GLU A 21 -10.77 2.77 2.45
CA GLU A 21 -9.62 3.18 3.25
C GLU A 21 -9.49 2.33 4.51
N THR A 22 -10.61 2.10 5.21
CA THR A 22 -10.63 1.27 6.42
C THR A 22 -10.15 -0.16 6.13
N GLU A 23 -10.60 -0.73 5.02
CA GLU A 23 -10.19 -2.07 4.61
C GLU A 23 -8.68 -2.12 4.31
N LEU A 24 -8.17 -1.11 3.62
CA LEU A 24 -6.75 -1.02 3.29
C LEU A 24 -5.90 -0.90 4.57
N VAL A 25 -6.32 -0.05 5.50
CA VAL A 25 -5.63 0.14 6.78
C VAL A 25 -5.58 -1.18 7.56
N ARG A 26 -6.71 -1.87 7.68
CA ARG A 26 -6.78 -3.15 8.39
C ARG A 26 -5.92 -4.22 7.73
N TRP A 27 -5.96 -4.28 6.42
CA TRP A 27 -5.12 -5.22 5.70
C TRP A 27 -3.64 -4.94 5.95
N ALA A 28 -3.23 -3.67 5.91
CA ALA A 28 -1.85 -3.28 6.11
C ALA A 28 -1.36 -3.61 7.52
N GLU A 29 -2.19 -3.40 8.54
CA GLU A 29 -1.86 -3.77 9.92
C GLU A 29 -1.57 -5.27 10.04
N GLY A 30 -2.44 -6.10 9.48
CA GLY A 30 -2.25 -7.55 9.48
C GLY A 30 -1.04 -7.98 8.67
N ALA A 31 -0.83 -7.36 7.51
CA ALA A 31 0.31 -7.67 6.64
C ALA A 31 1.63 -7.29 7.32
N LEU A 32 1.67 -6.17 8.04
CA LEU A 32 2.88 -5.74 8.76
C LEU A 32 3.30 -6.79 9.80
N VAL A 33 2.34 -7.33 10.54
CA VAL A 33 2.59 -8.39 11.52
C VAL A 33 3.12 -9.65 10.82
N MET A 34 2.50 -10.03 9.69
CA MET A 34 2.93 -11.20 8.92
C MET A 34 4.37 -11.07 8.43
N VAL A 35 4.74 -9.90 7.93
CA VAL A 35 6.11 -9.66 7.46
C VAL A 35 7.09 -9.67 8.63
N ALA A 36 6.72 -9.03 9.75
CA ALA A 36 7.58 -8.98 10.93
C ALA A 36 7.85 -10.36 11.53
N GLU A 37 6.89 -11.28 11.43
CA GLU A 37 7.00 -12.64 11.97
C GLU A 37 7.58 -13.64 10.96
N SER A 38 7.79 -13.22 9.71
CA SER A 38 8.29 -14.12 8.67
C SER A 38 9.79 -14.37 8.84
N ASP A 39 10.18 -15.63 8.70
CA ASP A 39 11.60 -16.02 8.67
C ASP A 39 12.16 -16.05 7.26
N GLU A 40 11.35 -15.75 6.26
CA GLU A 40 11.75 -15.77 4.86
C GLU A 40 12.35 -14.44 4.43
N ASP A 41 13.30 -14.50 3.49
CA ASP A 41 13.83 -13.31 2.85
C ASP A 41 12.81 -12.81 1.83
N ILE A 42 12.27 -11.63 2.11
CA ILE A 42 11.30 -10.99 1.22
C ILE A 42 12.01 -9.91 0.41
N PRO A 43 11.98 -9.99 -0.94
CA PRO A 43 12.58 -8.94 -1.76
C PRO A 43 11.96 -7.57 -1.44
N ASN A 44 12.80 -6.56 -1.27
CA ASN A 44 12.40 -5.20 -0.91
C ASN A 44 11.65 -5.12 0.44
N GLU A 45 11.97 -6.01 1.36
CA GLU A 45 11.31 -6.08 2.67
C GLU A 45 11.29 -4.73 3.39
N GLU A 46 12.41 -4.01 3.38
CA GLU A 46 12.50 -2.71 4.04
C GLU A 46 11.48 -1.71 3.48
N THR A 47 11.38 -1.63 2.15
CA THR A 47 10.40 -0.77 1.50
C THR A 47 8.97 -1.22 1.80
N ILE A 48 8.73 -2.53 1.76
CA ILE A 48 7.42 -3.11 2.09
C ILE A 48 7.04 -2.74 3.52
N MET A 49 7.94 -2.90 4.48
CA MET A 49 7.69 -2.56 5.88
C MET A 49 7.36 -1.08 6.07
N ASP A 50 8.13 -0.19 5.40
CA ASP A 50 7.89 1.24 5.47
C ASP A 50 6.50 1.61 4.94
N VAL A 51 6.12 1.04 3.81
CA VAL A 51 4.82 1.30 3.19
C VAL A 51 3.69 0.75 4.05
N LEU A 52 3.82 -0.48 4.54
CA LEU A 52 2.79 -1.10 5.38
C LEU A 52 2.62 -0.34 6.70
N ALA A 53 3.71 0.13 7.30
CA ALA A 53 3.64 0.91 8.53
C ALA A 53 2.86 2.22 8.32
N TYR A 54 3.10 2.89 7.20
CA TYR A 54 2.36 4.10 6.85
C TYR A 54 0.88 3.79 6.59
N LEU A 55 0.59 2.78 5.78
CA LEU A 55 -0.79 2.40 5.46
C LEU A 55 -1.56 1.98 6.72
N GLY A 56 -0.92 1.22 7.60
CA GLY A 56 -1.55 0.79 8.85
C GLY A 56 -1.85 1.93 9.81
N ALA A 57 -1.18 3.07 9.66
CA ALA A 57 -1.43 4.28 10.45
C ALA A 57 -2.38 5.26 9.73
N GLY A 58 -2.94 4.86 8.58
CA GLY A 58 -3.68 5.76 7.70
C GLY A 58 -4.97 6.35 8.25
N ASP A 59 -5.50 5.80 9.33
CA ASP A 59 -6.66 6.36 10.02
C ASP A 59 -6.27 7.36 11.11
N SER A 60 -4.97 7.56 11.32
CA SER A 60 -4.44 8.49 12.32
C SER A 60 -4.15 9.84 11.69
N SER A 61 -4.27 10.89 12.51
CA SER A 61 -3.89 12.24 12.10
C SER A 61 -2.41 12.28 11.70
N GLY A 62 -2.10 12.85 10.54
CA GLY A 62 -0.74 12.96 10.05
C GLY A 62 -0.30 11.87 9.08
N PHE A 63 -1.19 10.90 8.79
CA PHE A 63 -0.91 9.84 7.82
C PHE A 63 -2.01 9.74 6.76
N PRO A 64 -2.25 10.81 5.98
CA PRO A 64 -3.30 10.78 4.98
C PRO A 64 -3.00 9.81 3.84
N LEU A 65 -4.00 9.09 3.37
CA LEU A 65 -3.91 8.20 2.23
C LEU A 65 -4.37 8.91 0.96
N SER A 66 -3.71 10.01 0.64
CA SER A 66 -4.03 10.80 -0.56
C SER A 66 -3.48 10.12 -1.82
N TRP A 67 -3.98 10.53 -2.98
CA TRP A 67 -3.45 10.10 -4.27
C TRP A 67 -1.93 10.30 -4.36
N SER A 68 -1.45 11.48 -3.93
CA SER A 68 -0.02 11.80 -4.00
C SER A 68 0.82 10.83 -3.19
N VAL A 69 0.36 10.47 -1.99
CA VAL A 69 1.06 9.53 -1.11
C VAL A 69 1.05 8.13 -1.71
N LEU A 70 -0.12 7.66 -2.14
CA LEU A 70 -0.25 6.30 -2.65
C LEU A 70 0.50 6.13 -3.97
N SER A 71 0.46 7.13 -4.85
CA SER A 71 1.22 7.08 -6.09
C SER A 71 2.73 7.10 -5.84
N ALA A 72 3.18 7.82 -4.81
CA ALA A 72 4.59 7.81 -4.42
C ALA A 72 5.03 6.42 -3.94
N PHE A 73 4.19 5.72 -3.19
CA PHE A 73 4.48 4.35 -2.76
C PHE A 73 4.57 3.40 -3.96
N LEU A 74 3.64 3.52 -4.90
CA LEU A 74 3.68 2.71 -6.11
C LEU A 74 4.96 2.96 -6.91
N ALA A 75 5.39 4.22 -6.99
CA ALA A 75 6.64 4.58 -7.66
C ALA A 75 7.86 3.93 -6.98
N ARG A 76 7.85 3.82 -5.65
CA ARG A 76 8.93 3.13 -4.92
C ARG A 76 9.03 1.65 -5.30
N PHE A 77 7.93 1.06 -5.74
CA PHE A 77 7.89 -0.32 -6.23
C PHE A 77 8.07 -0.41 -7.75
N GLY A 78 8.40 0.71 -8.40
CA GLY A 78 8.61 0.73 -9.85
C GLY A 78 7.32 0.78 -10.67
N VAL A 79 6.19 1.09 -10.05
CA VAL A 79 4.89 1.16 -10.73
C VAL A 79 4.55 2.61 -11.01
N LYS A 80 4.30 2.93 -12.29
CA LYS A 80 3.83 4.25 -12.70
C LYS A 80 2.31 4.22 -12.82
N VAL A 81 1.65 5.16 -12.15
CA VAL A 81 0.21 5.28 -12.19
C VAL A 81 -0.15 6.59 -12.90
N GLN A 82 -1.03 6.49 -13.88
CA GLN A 82 -1.53 7.66 -14.59
C GLN A 82 -3.02 7.81 -14.32
N VAL A 83 -3.43 9.03 -14.06
CA VAL A 83 -4.84 9.35 -14.01
C VAL A 83 -5.30 9.61 -15.45
N ILE A 84 -6.17 8.74 -15.93
CA ILE A 84 -6.76 8.92 -17.25
C ILE A 84 -8.11 9.58 -17.05
N THR A 85 -8.22 10.85 -17.43
CA THR A 85 -9.50 11.53 -17.48
C THR A 85 -10.08 11.37 -18.87
N THR A 86 -11.21 10.68 -18.95
CA THR A 86 -11.98 10.66 -20.20
C THR A 86 -12.86 11.89 -20.20
N ALA A 87 -12.58 12.81 -21.10
CA ALA A 87 -13.49 13.92 -21.33
C ALA A 87 -14.77 13.38 -21.95
N ALA A 88 -15.87 13.68 -21.32
CA ALA A 88 -17.17 13.31 -21.86
C ALA A 88 -17.52 14.21 -23.05
#